data_70d1ca7fc09249bb9a3ceb978f9ab13f
#
_entry.id   70d1ca7fc09249bb9a3ceb978f9ab13f
#
_cell.length_a   1.000
_cell.length_b   1.000
_cell.length_c   1.000
_cell.angle_alpha   90.00
_cell.angle_beta   90.00
_cell.angle_gamma   90.00
#
_symmetry.space_group_name_H-M   'P 1'
#
loop_
_entity.id
_entity.type
_entity.pdbx_description
1 polymer ?
#
loop_
_entity_poly.entity_id
_entity_poly.type
_entity_poly.pdbx_seq_one_letter_code
_entity_poly.pdbx_strand_id
1 'polypeptide(L)'
;MPTESPMPGLPILDAALEPDPRHVRLDAEKTDRRVRKTRQRLQAGLLLLMKEKPLEQITMREICRRVDVGRSTPYAHYRDVQDILEQMEEAFYNDLSALLPAWPSTGSAADKERWFSAFYALAQQNGLLLDVLLSYHGDPAFLARLEALCEAGITAALPAGSPNPAWRAAFLTGAILAMVRQWAGGGCTEAPAELARMTMAFLG
;
A
#
# COMPACT_ATOMS: atom_id res chain seq x y z
N MET A 1 13.20 84.14 9.47
CA MET A 1 13.63 82.77 9.13
C MET A 1 13.28 81.91 10.33
N PRO A 2 12.13 81.16 10.34
CA PRO A 2 11.84 80.20 11.37
C PRO A 2 12.42 78.84 10.99
N THR A 3 13.13 78.27 11.92
CA THR A 3 13.74 76.92 11.85
C THR A 3 12.66 75.86 12.09
N GLU A 4 12.42 75.04 11.06
CA GLU A 4 11.59 73.85 11.17
C GLU A 4 12.29 72.77 12.02
N SER A 5 11.60 72.33 13.08
CA SER A 5 11.97 71.15 13.87
C SER A 5 11.54 69.88 13.09
N PRO A 6 12.37 68.85 13.03
CA PRO A 6 11.97 67.59 12.42
C PRO A 6 10.93 66.82 13.31
N MET A 7 9.90 66.34 12.65
CA MET A 7 8.87 65.48 13.24
C MET A 7 9.46 64.16 13.74
N PRO A 8 9.04 63.61 14.86
CA PRO A 8 9.49 62.33 15.35
C PRO A 8 8.92 61.21 14.45
N GLY A 9 9.81 60.35 13.96
CA GLY A 9 9.47 59.21 13.14
C GLY A 9 8.53 58.22 13.86
N LEU A 10 7.50 57.81 13.15
CA LEU A 10 6.62 56.72 13.53
C LEU A 10 7.46 55.43 13.71
N PRO A 11 7.25 54.62 14.77
CA PRO A 11 7.90 53.33 14.88
C PRO A 11 7.37 52.40 13.76
N ILE A 12 8.30 51.89 12.99
CA ILE A 12 8.02 50.86 12.00
C ILE A 12 7.56 49.60 12.77
N LEU A 13 6.26 49.33 12.69
CA LEU A 13 5.67 48.09 13.17
C LEU A 13 5.95 46.98 12.14
N ASP A 14 7.18 46.50 12.12
CA ASP A 14 7.59 45.35 11.34
C ASP A 14 8.10 44.26 12.30
N ALA A 15 7.21 43.90 13.25
CA ALA A 15 7.29 42.62 13.90
C ALA A 15 6.48 41.68 13.03
N ALA A 16 7.13 41.11 12.01
CA ALA A 16 6.61 39.91 11.35
C ALA A 16 6.27 38.92 12.46
N LEU A 17 4.98 38.71 12.70
CA LEU A 17 4.47 37.65 13.57
C LEU A 17 4.96 36.33 12.99
N GLU A 18 6.08 35.82 13.50
CA GLU A 18 6.48 34.45 13.21
C GLU A 18 5.33 33.56 13.66
N PRO A 19 4.81 32.69 12.78
CA PRO A 19 3.68 31.84 13.12
C PRO A 19 4.07 30.91 14.28
N ASP A 20 3.21 30.80 15.29
CA ASP A 20 3.43 29.94 16.45
C ASP A 20 3.78 28.51 15.98
N PRO A 21 4.93 27.95 16.37
CA PRO A 21 5.37 26.61 15.95
C PRO A 21 4.32 25.51 16.15
N ARG A 22 3.40 25.71 17.11
CA ARG A 22 2.27 24.79 17.35
C ARG A 22 1.21 24.86 16.25
N HIS A 23 0.91 26.03 15.72
CA HIS A 23 0.00 26.20 14.59
C HIS A 23 0.60 25.66 13.30
N VAL A 24 1.90 25.87 13.06
CA VAL A 24 2.60 25.31 11.90
C VAL A 24 2.58 23.77 11.93
N ARG A 25 2.78 23.15 13.10
CA ARG A 25 2.67 21.68 13.25
C ARG A 25 1.25 21.17 13.00
N LEU A 26 0.25 21.80 13.59
CA LEU A 26 -1.15 21.39 13.39
C LEU A 26 -1.60 21.53 11.94
N ASP A 27 -1.16 22.55 11.24
CA ASP A 27 -1.48 22.75 9.83
C ASP A 27 -0.73 21.77 8.92
N ALA A 28 0.52 21.44 9.24
CA ALA A 28 1.29 20.39 8.56
C ALA A 28 0.62 19.00 8.72
N GLU A 29 0.22 18.62 9.94
CA GLU A 29 -0.49 17.37 10.21
C GLU A 29 -1.85 17.30 9.52
N LYS A 30 -2.61 18.40 9.49
CA LYS A 30 -3.89 18.48 8.76
C LYS A 30 -3.67 18.35 7.25
N THR A 31 -2.63 18.99 6.73
CA THR A 31 -2.28 18.92 5.30
C THR A 31 -1.87 17.52 4.92
N ASP A 32 -1.00 16.87 5.70
CA ASP A 32 -0.56 15.48 5.47
C ASP A 32 -1.75 14.51 5.52
N ARG A 33 -2.64 14.64 6.51
CA ARG A 33 -3.85 13.83 6.62
C ARG A 33 -4.79 14.02 5.42
N ARG A 34 -4.92 15.25 4.92
CA ARG A 34 -5.74 15.56 3.73
C ARG A 34 -5.15 14.94 2.48
N VAL A 35 -3.84 15.09 2.29
CA VAL A 35 -3.08 14.50 1.18
C VAL A 35 -3.24 12.98 1.18
N ARG A 36 -2.98 12.32 2.31
CA ARG A 36 -3.13 10.88 2.45
C ARG A 36 -4.55 10.41 2.12
N LYS A 37 -5.57 11.11 2.62
CA LYS A 37 -6.97 10.77 2.36
C LYS A 37 -7.34 10.93 0.87
N THR A 38 -6.79 11.94 0.21
CA THR A 38 -6.98 12.15 -1.23
C THR A 38 -6.32 11.04 -2.03
N ARG A 39 -5.06 10.67 -1.70
CA ARG A 39 -4.37 9.54 -2.36
C ARG A 39 -5.16 8.24 -2.21
N GLN A 40 -5.61 7.90 -1.01
CA GLN A 40 -6.42 6.70 -0.76
C GLN A 40 -7.72 6.69 -1.59
N ARG A 41 -8.40 7.82 -1.72
CA ARG A 41 -9.62 7.92 -2.56
C ARG A 41 -9.31 7.68 -4.03
N LEU A 42 -8.24 8.29 -4.57
CA LEU A 42 -7.83 8.09 -5.97
C LEU A 42 -7.43 6.64 -6.24
N GLN A 43 -6.67 6.02 -5.35
CA GLN A 43 -6.29 4.61 -5.42
C GLN A 43 -7.51 3.69 -5.41
N ALA A 44 -8.44 3.88 -4.47
CA ALA A 44 -9.68 3.11 -4.42
C ALA A 44 -10.53 3.30 -5.70
N GLY A 45 -10.61 4.54 -6.22
CA GLY A 45 -11.32 4.84 -7.46
C GLY A 45 -10.74 4.14 -8.68
N LEU A 46 -9.41 4.06 -8.77
CA LEU A 46 -8.72 3.31 -9.82
C LEU A 46 -9.06 1.83 -9.72
N LEU A 47 -8.87 1.21 -8.56
CA LEU A 47 -9.12 -0.22 -8.36
C LEU A 47 -10.57 -0.61 -8.67
N LEU A 48 -11.53 0.22 -8.27
CA LEU A 48 -12.95 -0.02 -8.61
C LEU A 48 -13.20 0.01 -10.12
N LEU A 49 -12.52 0.90 -10.86
CA LEU A 49 -12.62 0.95 -12.31
C LEU A 49 -11.91 -0.22 -12.99
N MET A 50 -10.78 -0.68 -12.45
CA MET A 50 -10.06 -1.87 -12.95
C MET A 50 -10.87 -3.17 -12.79
N LYS A 51 -11.82 -3.23 -11.87
CA LYS A 51 -12.78 -4.36 -11.80
C LYS A 51 -13.75 -4.36 -12.98
N GLU A 52 -13.96 -3.23 -13.64
CA GLU A 52 -14.94 -3.06 -14.71
C GLU A 52 -14.29 -3.12 -16.10
N LYS A 53 -13.03 -2.68 -16.23
CA LYS A 53 -12.32 -2.59 -17.52
C LYS A 53 -10.80 -2.55 -17.35
N PRO A 54 -10.02 -2.89 -18.41
CA PRO A 54 -8.56 -2.83 -18.39
C PRO A 54 -8.03 -1.43 -18.10
N LEU A 55 -6.82 -1.37 -17.50
CA LEU A 55 -6.15 -0.13 -17.10
C LEU A 55 -6.00 0.88 -18.23
N GLU A 56 -5.67 0.42 -19.43
CA GLU A 56 -5.43 1.25 -20.63
C GLU A 56 -6.69 2.03 -21.08
N GLN A 57 -7.86 1.59 -20.65
CA GLN A 57 -9.15 2.25 -20.94
C GLN A 57 -9.59 3.19 -19.83
N ILE A 58 -8.81 3.31 -18.74
CA ILE A 58 -9.14 4.16 -17.59
C ILE A 58 -8.47 5.51 -17.76
N THR A 59 -9.22 6.58 -17.53
CA THR A 59 -8.70 7.94 -17.56
C THR A 59 -8.71 8.57 -16.17
N MET A 60 -7.76 9.49 -15.91
CA MET A 60 -7.72 10.27 -14.67
C MET A 60 -9.05 11.00 -14.38
N ARG A 61 -9.73 11.46 -15.44
CA ARG A 61 -11.05 12.12 -15.34
C ARG A 61 -12.12 11.17 -14.78
N GLU A 62 -12.09 9.90 -15.17
CA GLU A 62 -13.06 8.91 -14.66
C GLU A 62 -12.79 8.59 -13.20
N ILE A 63 -11.52 8.46 -12.82
CA ILE A 63 -11.13 8.28 -11.41
C ILE A 63 -11.65 9.46 -10.58
N CYS A 64 -11.34 10.70 -10.99
CA CYS A 64 -11.81 11.90 -10.28
C CYS A 64 -13.33 11.92 -10.12
N ARG A 65 -14.08 11.59 -11.17
CA ARG A 65 -15.52 11.53 -11.13
C ARG A 65 -16.05 10.44 -10.20
N ARG A 66 -15.41 9.26 -10.19
CA ARG A 66 -15.80 8.12 -9.35
C ARG A 66 -15.68 8.45 -7.85
N VAL A 67 -14.67 9.23 -7.48
CA VAL A 67 -14.37 9.52 -6.07
C VAL A 67 -14.65 10.96 -5.64
N ASP A 68 -15.30 11.74 -6.48
CA ASP A 68 -15.64 13.14 -6.25
C ASP A 68 -14.42 13.97 -5.79
N VAL A 69 -13.41 14.03 -6.64
CA VAL A 69 -12.17 14.80 -6.44
C VAL A 69 -11.99 15.77 -7.61
N GLY A 70 -11.52 16.97 -7.33
CA GLY A 70 -11.26 18.00 -8.35
C GLY A 70 -10.26 17.53 -9.41
N ARG A 71 -10.48 17.89 -10.69
CA ARG A 71 -9.70 17.40 -11.84
C ARG A 71 -8.21 17.70 -11.79
N SER A 72 -7.80 18.79 -11.15
CA SER A 72 -6.38 19.18 -10.98
C SER A 72 -5.70 18.46 -9.81
N THR A 73 -6.46 17.96 -8.84
CA THR A 73 -5.95 17.39 -7.60
C THR A 73 -5.05 16.16 -7.80
N PRO A 74 -5.35 15.21 -8.69
CA PRO A 74 -4.49 14.03 -8.87
C PRO A 74 -3.08 14.38 -9.30
N TYR A 75 -2.92 15.39 -10.15
CA TYR A 75 -1.61 15.78 -10.71
C TYR A 75 -0.64 16.38 -9.69
N ALA A 76 -1.12 16.70 -8.48
CA ALA A 76 -0.27 17.02 -7.34
C ALA A 76 0.37 15.77 -6.70
N HIS A 77 -0.09 14.56 -7.06
CA HIS A 77 0.31 13.31 -6.40
C HIS A 77 0.80 12.24 -7.39
N TYR A 78 0.31 12.26 -8.62
CA TYR A 78 0.54 11.25 -9.64
C TYR A 78 0.75 11.87 -11.02
N ARG A 79 1.63 11.31 -11.80
CA ARG A 79 1.90 11.71 -13.19
C ARG A 79 0.72 11.36 -14.12
N ASP A 80 0.24 10.12 -13.98
CA ASP A 80 -0.82 9.53 -14.80
C ASP A 80 -1.53 8.40 -14.05
N VAL A 81 -2.41 7.66 -14.72
CA VAL A 81 -3.16 6.54 -14.16
C VAL A 81 -2.24 5.36 -13.83
N GLN A 82 -1.27 5.10 -14.68
CA GLN A 82 -0.28 4.04 -14.50
C GLN A 82 0.53 4.28 -13.22
N ASP A 83 0.98 5.51 -12.98
CA ASP A 83 1.74 5.90 -11.78
C ASP A 83 0.96 5.65 -10.47
N ILE A 84 -0.38 5.74 -10.50
CA ILE A 84 -1.20 5.39 -9.33
C ILE A 84 -1.05 3.90 -9.01
N LEU A 85 -1.14 3.03 -10.01
CA LEU A 85 -1.03 1.59 -9.85
C LEU A 85 0.38 1.19 -9.42
N GLU A 86 1.41 1.67 -10.13
CA GLU A 86 2.82 1.40 -9.85
C GLU A 86 3.21 1.75 -8.40
N GLN A 87 2.74 2.89 -7.87
CA GLN A 87 3.01 3.27 -6.48
C GLN A 87 2.30 2.35 -5.48
N MET A 88 1.13 1.81 -5.80
CA MET A 88 0.43 0.86 -4.93
C MET A 88 1.12 -0.51 -4.94
N GLU A 89 1.51 -0.98 -6.11
CA GLU A 89 2.25 -2.24 -6.30
C GLU A 89 3.58 -2.20 -5.57
N GLU A 90 4.34 -1.12 -5.72
CA GLU A 90 5.64 -0.96 -5.09
C GLU A 90 5.51 -0.86 -3.56
N ALA A 91 4.49 -0.17 -3.04
CA ALA A 91 4.24 -0.11 -1.61
C ALA A 91 3.94 -1.51 -1.04
N PHE A 92 3.05 -2.27 -1.68
CA PHE A 92 2.73 -3.63 -1.25
C PHE A 92 3.93 -4.58 -1.37
N TYR A 93 4.69 -4.49 -2.47
CA TYR A 93 5.90 -5.28 -2.67
C TYR A 93 6.94 -5.03 -1.58
N ASN A 94 7.15 -3.78 -1.21
CA ASN A 94 8.10 -3.39 -0.15
C ASN A 94 7.65 -3.90 1.23
N ASP A 95 6.36 -3.78 1.56
CA ASP A 95 5.81 -4.27 2.81
C ASP A 95 5.95 -5.80 2.92
N LEU A 96 5.64 -6.52 1.83
CA LEU A 96 5.81 -7.98 1.78
C LEU A 96 7.29 -8.38 1.85
N SER A 97 8.16 -7.68 1.13
CA SER A 97 9.61 -7.91 1.14
C SER A 97 10.21 -7.72 2.54
N ALA A 98 9.69 -6.77 3.32
CA ALA A 98 10.09 -6.55 4.69
C ALA A 98 9.58 -7.65 5.65
N LEU A 99 8.42 -8.24 5.36
CA LEU A 99 7.81 -9.29 6.20
C LEU A 99 8.46 -10.67 5.99
N LEU A 100 8.83 -11.02 4.77
CA LEU A 100 9.32 -12.37 4.41
C LEU A 100 10.51 -12.84 5.24
N PRO A 101 11.56 -12.02 5.51
CA PRO A 101 12.71 -12.45 6.31
C PRO A 101 12.37 -12.78 7.77
N ALA A 102 11.23 -12.32 8.28
CA ALA A 102 10.78 -12.59 9.64
C ALA A 102 10.15 -13.98 9.81
N TRP A 103 10.18 -14.84 8.79
CA TRP A 103 9.68 -16.21 8.89
C TRP A 103 10.43 -17.02 9.95
N PRO A 104 9.73 -17.62 10.92
CA PRO A 104 10.34 -18.38 12.00
C PRO A 104 10.71 -19.81 11.54
N SER A 105 11.80 -19.97 10.79
CA SER A 105 12.23 -21.26 10.21
C SER A 105 12.44 -22.35 11.27
N THR A 106 12.93 -21.98 12.46
CA THR A 106 13.16 -22.87 13.61
C THR A 106 12.11 -22.70 14.71
N GLY A 107 11.09 -21.87 14.48
CA GLY A 107 10.06 -21.54 15.44
C GLY A 107 9.04 -22.67 15.66
N SER A 108 8.27 -22.54 16.74
CA SER A 108 7.13 -23.42 17.04
C SER A 108 6.00 -23.24 16.01
N ALA A 109 5.03 -24.17 16.02
CA ALA A 109 3.82 -24.02 15.21
C ALA A 109 3.07 -22.71 15.52
N ALA A 110 3.05 -22.27 16.79
CA ALA A 110 2.45 -21.01 17.20
C ALA A 110 3.18 -19.78 16.64
N ASP A 111 4.52 -19.84 16.49
CA ASP A 111 5.28 -18.75 15.88
C ASP A 111 4.99 -18.64 14.37
N LYS A 112 4.86 -19.76 13.68
CA LYS A 112 4.50 -19.84 12.27
C LYS A 112 3.07 -19.32 12.03
N GLU A 113 2.12 -19.74 12.87
CA GLU A 113 0.74 -19.24 12.81
C GLU A 113 0.69 -17.73 13.03
N ARG A 114 1.46 -17.19 13.97
CA ARG A 114 1.56 -15.75 14.20
C ARG A 114 2.12 -15.01 12.99
N TRP A 115 3.12 -15.57 12.33
CA TRP A 115 3.66 -14.99 11.10
C TRP A 115 2.64 -14.99 9.96
N PHE A 116 1.93 -16.11 9.74
CA PHE A 116 0.85 -16.15 8.75
C PHE A 116 -0.28 -15.18 9.09
N SER A 117 -0.60 -15.00 10.37
CA SER A 117 -1.57 -14.00 10.81
C SER A 117 -1.13 -12.58 10.40
N ALA A 118 0.15 -12.24 10.56
CA ALA A 118 0.70 -10.96 10.11
C ALA A 118 0.69 -10.82 8.57
N PHE A 119 1.03 -11.89 7.85
CA PHE A 119 0.94 -11.95 6.39
C PHE A 119 -0.49 -11.71 5.88
N TYR A 120 -1.48 -12.41 6.44
CA TYR A 120 -2.88 -12.20 6.06
C TYR A 120 -3.42 -10.84 6.52
N ALA A 121 -2.92 -10.26 7.62
CA ALA A 121 -3.27 -8.90 8.00
C ALA A 121 -2.74 -7.86 7.00
N LEU A 122 -1.52 -8.03 6.48
CA LEU A 122 -0.99 -7.22 5.39
C LEU A 122 -1.83 -7.40 4.10
N ALA A 123 -2.17 -8.64 3.75
CA ALA A 123 -3.02 -8.93 2.60
C ALA A 123 -4.42 -8.30 2.74
N GLN A 124 -5.03 -8.34 3.94
CA GLN A 124 -6.33 -7.73 4.21
C GLN A 124 -6.31 -6.20 4.04
N GLN A 125 -5.27 -5.55 4.51
CA GLN A 125 -5.09 -4.09 4.33
C GLN A 125 -5.03 -3.70 2.86
N ASN A 126 -4.59 -4.62 2.00
CA ASN A 126 -4.47 -4.46 0.56
C ASN A 126 -5.51 -5.29 -0.23
N GLY A 127 -6.60 -5.72 0.41
CA GLY A 127 -7.55 -6.69 -0.15
C GLY A 127 -8.12 -6.29 -1.52
N LEU A 128 -8.52 -5.03 -1.70
CA LEU A 128 -9.02 -4.54 -2.99
C LEU A 128 -7.92 -4.52 -4.07
N LEU A 129 -6.68 -4.16 -3.71
CA LEU A 129 -5.55 -4.21 -4.62
C LEU A 129 -5.28 -5.66 -5.07
N LEU A 130 -5.22 -6.59 -4.12
CA LEU A 130 -4.98 -8.01 -4.40
C LEU A 130 -6.12 -8.66 -5.20
N ASP A 131 -7.37 -8.30 -4.92
CA ASP A 131 -8.52 -8.75 -5.71
C ASP A 131 -8.38 -8.35 -7.19
N VAL A 132 -7.92 -7.13 -7.46
CA VAL A 132 -7.67 -6.65 -8.83
C VAL A 132 -6.42 -7.30 -9.43
N LEU A 133 -5.28 -7.27 -8.75
CA LEU A 133 -3.99 -7.73 -9.29
C LEU A 133 -3.93 -9.24 -9.52
N LEU A 134 -4.62 -10.02 -8.69
CA LEU A 134 -4.73 -11.48 -8.83
C LEU A 134 -5.89 -11.90 -9.75
N SER A 135 -6.64 -10.94 -10.33
CA SER A 135 -7.72 -11.19 -11.30
C SER A 135 -7.20 -11.22 -12.73
N TYR A 136 -8.13 -11.44 -13.68
CA TYR A 136 -7.84 -11.41 -15.11
C TYR A 136 -7.35 -10.03 -15.63
N HIS A 137 -7.72 -8.95 -14.94
CA HIS A 137 -7.32 -7.57 -15.29
C HIS A 137 -6.09 -7.07 -14.52
N GLY A 138 -5.42 -7.96 -13.77
CA GLY A 138 -4.18 -7.63 -13.07
C GLY A 138 -2.99 -7.43 -13.99
N ASP A 139 -1.89 -6.91 -13.43
CA ASP A 139 -0.61 -6.79 -14.13
C ASP A 139 0.17 -8.12 -14.08
N PRO A 140 0.35 -8.84 -15.21
CA PRO A 140 1.10 -10.08 -15.23
C PRO A 140 2.57 -9.91 -14.86
N ALA A 141 3.18 -8.75 -15.14
CA ALA A 141 4.58 -8.49 -14.80
C ALA A 141 4.74 -8.31 -13.29
N PHE A 142 3.82 -7.61 -12.65
CA PHE A 142 3.79 -7.50 -11.19
C PHE A 142 3.55 -8.87 -10.53
N LEU A 143 2.59 -9.67 -11.04
CA LEU A 143 2.32 -11.01 -10.51
C LEU A 143 3.58 -11.90 -10.58
N ALA A 144 4.27 -11.94 -11.70
CA ALA A 144 5.51 -12.71 -11.85
C ALA A 144 6.61 -12.24 -10.88
N ARG A 145 6.72 -10.92 -10.66
CA ARG A 145 7.65 -10.32 -9.69
C ARG A 145 7.28 -10.72 -8.25
N LEU A 146 6.00 -10.76 -7.93
CA LEU A 146 5.48 -11.17 -6.64
C LEU A 146 5.72 -12.66 -6.36
N GLU A 147 5.45 -13.52 -7.35
CA GLU A 147 5.74 -14.96 -7.29
C GLU A 147 7.23 -15.21 -7.03
N ALA A 148 8.11 -14.57 -7.79
CA ALA A 148 9.55 -14.69 -7.61
C ALA A 148 10.02 -14.26 -6.21
N LEU A 149 9.46 -13.19 -5.66
CA LEU A 149 9.75 -12.74 -4.29
C LEU A 149 9.33 -13.78 -3.26
N CYS A 150 8.12 -14.33 -3.39
CA CYS A 150 7.60 -15.36 -2.48
C CYS A 150 8.42 -16.65 -2.56
N GLU A 151 8.74 -17.13 -3.78
CA GLU A 151 9.55 -18.33 -3.98
C GLU A 151 10.96 -18.19 -3.40
N ALA A 152 11.59 -17.03 -3.58
CA ALA A 152 12.90 -16.75 -3.00
C ALA A 152 12.83 -16.77 -1.46
N GLY A 153 11.81 -16.11 -0.87
CA GLY A 153 11.59 -16.10 0.57
C GLY A 153 11.32 -17.50 1.14
N ILE A 154 10.47 -18.28 0.50
CA ILE A 154 10.16 -19.66 0.90
C ILE A 154 11.42 -20.53 0.76
N THR A 155 12.17 -20.43 -0.33
CA THR A 155 13.40 -21.20 -0.54
C THR A 155 14.42 -20.92 0.56
N ALA A 156 14.62 -19.65 0.93
CA ALA A 156 15.51 -19.26 2.01
C ALA A 156 15.05 -19.77 3.41
N ALA A 157 13.75 -19.98 3.57
CA ALA A 157 13.14 -20.46 4.81
C ALA A 157 13.14 -21.99 4.94
N LEU A 158 13.40 -22.73 3.87
CA LEU A 158 13.44 -24.20 3.91
C LEU A 158 14.69 -24.70 4.68
N PRO A 159 14.57 -25.80 5.42
CA PRO A 159 15.71 -26.43 6.07
C PRO A 159 16.81 -26.80 5.06
N ALA A 160 18.08 -26.67 5.48
CA ALA A 160 19.21 -27.09 4.65
C ALA A 160 19.08 -28.58 4.27
N GLY A 161 19.30 -28.90 3.00
CA GLY A 161 19.14 -30.27 2.48
C GLY A 161 17.69 -30.68 2.19
N SER A 162 16.72 -29.77 2.23
CA SER A 162 15.34 -30.06 1.81
C SER A 162 15.33 -30.61 0.36
N PRO A 163 14.59 -31.70 0.08
CA PRO A 163 14.50 -32.23 -1.27
C PRO A 163 13.73 -31.28 -2.19
N ASN A 164 14.23 -31.10 -3.39
CA ASN A 164 13.58 -30.30 -4.45
C ASN A 164 13.08 -28.91 -3.98
N PRO A 165 13.96 -28.06 -3.42
CA PRO A 165 13.52 -26.81 -2.76
C PRO A 165 12.77 -25.86 -3.71
N ALA A 166 13.17 -25.77 -4.99
CA ALA A 166 12.49 -24.93 -5.98
C ALA A 166 11.04 -25.40 -6.26
N TRP A 167 10.82 -26.71 -6.39
CA TRP A 167 9.46 -27.25 -6.59
C TRP A 167 8.57 -27.04 -5.36
N ARG A 168 9.15 -27.17 -4.15
CA ARG A 168 8.41 -26.88 -2.91
C ARG A 168 8.04 -25.41 -2.80
N ALA A 169 8.96 -24.52 -3.14
CA ALA A 169 8.72 -23.08 -3.11
C ALA A 169 7.61 -22.70 -4.10
N ALA A 170 7.70 -23.17 -5.35
CA ALA A 170 6.66 -22.90 -6.36
C ALA A 170 5.30 -23.46 -5.95
N PHE A 171 5.23 -24.69 -5.41
CA PHE A 171 3.98 -25.28 -4.91
C PHE A 171 3.36 -24.46 -3.78
N LEU A 172 4.17 -24.09 -2.78
CA LEU A 172 3.68 -23.31 -1.63
C LEU A 172 3.26 -21.89 -2.04
N THR A 173 4.04 -21.24 -2.89
CA THR A 173 3.68 -19.92 -3.45
C THR A 173 2.34 -20.00 -4.18
N GLY A 174 2.17 -20.95 -5.09
CA GLY A 174 0.92 -21.15 -5.82
C GLY A 174 -0.28 -21.40 -4.90
N ALA A 175 -0.10 -22.25 -3.87
CA ALA A 175 -1.15 -22.56 -2.90
C ALA A 175 -1.55 -21.31 -2.09
N ILE A 176 -0.58 -20.55 -1.56
CA ILE A 176 -0.82 -19.33 -0.79
C ILE A 176 -1.49 -18.25 -1.65
N LEU A 177 -1.01 -18.06 -2.88
CA LEU A 177 -1.62 -17.09 -3.80
C LEU A 177 -3.05 -17.49 -4.19
N ALA A 178 -3.33 -18.77 -4.36
CA ALA A 178 -4.70 -19.25 -4.60
C ALA A 178 -5.62 -18.95 -3.41
N MET A 179 -5.15 -19.16 -2.18
CA MET A 179 -5.90 -18.81 -0.97
C MET A 179 -6.16 -17.30 -0.87
N VAL A 180 -5.13 -16.49 -1.10
CA VAL A 180 -5.25 -15.01 -1.07
C VAL A 180 -6.23 -14.54 -2.15
N ARG A 181 -6.15 -15.08 -3.37
CA ARG A 181 -7.08 -14.77 -4.47
C ARG A 181 -8.53 -15.08 -4.09
N GLN A 182 -8.79 -16.28 -3.57
CA GLN A 182 -10.11 -16.71 -3.15
C GLN A 182 -10.67 -15.79 -2.05
N TRP A 183 -9.84 -15.48 -1.06
CA TRP A 183 -10.22 -14.65 0.06
C TRP A 183 -10.44 -13.18 -0.31
N ALA A 184 -9.53 -12.59 -1.10
CA ALA A 184 -9.65 -11.21 -1.58
C ALA A 184 -10.89 -11.03 -2.48
N GLY A 185 -11.12 -11.97 -3.40
CA GLY A 185 -12.32 -12.00 -4.24
C GLY A 185 -13.62 -12.15 -3.45
N GLY A 186 -13.59 -12.81 -2.28
CA GLY A 186 -14.68 -12.88 -1.31
C GLY A 186 -14.83 -11.65 -0.40
N GLY A 187 -13.99 -10.63 -0.55
CA GLY A 187 -14.02 -9.40 0.25
C GLY A 187 -13.34 -9.51 1.61
N CYS A 188 -12.42 -10.45 1.78
CA CYS A 188 -11.63 -10.67 3.02
C CYS A 188 -12.51 -10.83 4.28
N THR A 189 -13.56 -11.64 4.19
CA THR A 189 -14.58 -11.79 5.24
C THR A 189 -14.08 -12.53 6.47
N GLU A 190 -13.19 -13.51 6.29
CA GLU A 190 -12.60 -14.27 7.38
C GLU A 190 -11.48 -13.45 8.05
N ALA A 191 -11.28 -13.68 9.35
CA ALA A 191 -10.21 -13.01 10.08
C ALA A 191 -8.81 -13.54 9.65
N PRO A 192 -7.76 -12.69 9.59
CA PRO A 192 -6.39 -13.11 9.28
C PRO A 192 -5.89 -14.30 10.10
N ALA A 193 -6.21 -14.37 11.37
CA ALA A 193 -5.85 -15.48 12.25
C ALA A 193 -6.56 -16.79 11.87
N GLU A 194 -7.74 -16.72 11.28
CA GLU A 194 -8.44 -17.89 10.78
C GLU A 194 -7.78 -18.45 9.53
N LEU A 195 -7.44 -17.58 8.56
CA LEU A 195 -6.64 -17.96 7.38
C LEU A 195 -5.29 -18.56 7.78
N ALA A 196 -4.64 -18.00 8.80
CA ALA A 196 -3.39 -18.53 9.31
C ALA A 196 -3.54 -19.97 9.82
N ARG A 197 -4.56 -20.25 10.61
CA ARG A 197 -4.87 -21.61 11.10
C ARG A 197 -5.19 -22.58 9.96
N MET A 198 -6.01 -22.15 8.98
CA MET A 198 -6.30 -22.96 7.79
C MET A 198 -5.02 -23.30 7.02
N THR A 199 -4.16 -22.31 6.79
CA THR A 199 -2.86 -22.52 6.11
C THR A 199 -2.00 -23.51 6.87
N MET A 200 -1.88 -23.38 8.19
CA MET A 200 -1.12 -24.30 9.02
C MET A 200 -1.69 -25.72 8.96
N ALA A 201 -3.02 -25.89 8.92
CA ALA A 201 -3.65 -27.20 8.78
C ALA A 201 -3.39 -27.85 7.41
N PHE A 202 -3.24 -27.05 6.33
CA PHE A 202 -2.92 -27.58 4.99
C PHE A 202 -1.43 -27.89 4.81
N LEU A 203 -0.57 -27.26 5.61
CA LEU A 203 0.88 -27.53 5.56
C LEU A 203 1.33 -28.75 6.39
N GLY A 204 0.45 -29.31 7.24
CA GLY A 204 0.67 -30.50 8.06
C GLY A 204 1.33 -30.18 9.37
#